data_d40415f200ea46fcb501ff120a3bf500
#
_entry.id   d40415f200ea46fcb501ff120a3bf500
#
_cell.length_a   1.000
_cell.length_b   1.000
_cell.length_c   1.000
_cell.angle_alpha   90.00
_cell.angle_beta   90.00
_cell.angle_gamma   90.00
#
_symmetry.space_group_name_H-M   'P 1'
#
loop_
_entity.id
_entity.type
_entity.pdbx_description
1 polymer ?
#
loop_
_entity_poly.entity_id
_entity_poly.type
_entity_poly.pdbx_seq_one_letter_code
_entity_poly.pdbx_strand_id
1 'polypeptide(L)'
;MHKSPQSRKNNGGVDFMKRFVGRSDVASEAVSRISGEISGVVKNEYAENGVRVTAIKITDDYASEVIGKPKGEYITVDIGTAFEDDGVFQTAIEVVYRNLSEMLIKKIGKRMFTALVAGLGNSALTSDAIGPETVKGIIVTRHIKSASPRIFEDMKFNSVSITVPGVLGSTGIESSSAVRALAKEVEPDIIIAVDALASDNPERLCRSVQITDTGISPGSGVGNSRKELSENTLGVPVIAVGVPTVSDSLTVTGSVISGVLSSLENSSDSSDILFSDRLSSVWNETSFEILKDKITASAFNYIITPKDIDCLVKKAARLVSVSVNKALHNGISEEDINALLGG
;
A
#
# COMPACT_ATOMS: atom_id res chain seq x y z
N MET A 1 23.41 0.85 54.15
CA MET A 1 23.19 1.61 52.90
C MET A 1 23.25 0.63 51.75
N HIS A 2 22.10 0.06 51.36
CA HIS A 2 21.97 -0.78 50.18
C HIS A 2 21.63 0.11 48.99
N LYS A 3 22.53 0.13 48.01
CA LYS A 3 22.23 0.73 46.67
C LYS A 3 21.39 -0.27 45.89
N SER A 4 20.17 0.13 45.52
CA SER A 4 19.32 -0.56 44.57
C SER A 4 19.98 -0.62 43.17
N PRO A 5 19.85 -1.72 42.43
CA PRO A 5 20.33 -1.80 41.04
C PRO A 5 19.45 -0.91 40.15
N GLN A 6 20.10 0.06 39.50
CA GLN A 6 19.49 0.85 38.45
C GLN A 6 19.11 -0.10 37.30
N SER A 7 17.83 -0.11 36.94
CA SER A 7 17.33 -0.78 35.77
C SER A 7 18.00 -0.20 34.51
N ARG A 8 18.92 -0.94 33.91
CA ARG A 8 19.40 -0.69 32.56
C ARG A 8 18.22 -1.00 31.62
N LYS A 9 17.51 0.01 31.17
CA LYS A 9 16.65 -0.11 30.01
C LYS A 9 17.53 -0.38 28.78
N ASN A 10 17.59 -1.62 28.38
CA ASN A 10 18.30 -2.03 27.16
C ASN A 10 17.41 -1.67 25.94
N ASN A 11 17.43 -0.40 25.56
CA ASN A 11 16.75 0.08 24.32
C ASN A 11 17.47 -0.40 23.03
N GLY A 12 18.62 -1.07 23.16
CA GLY A 12 19.46 -1.46 22.01
C GLY A 12 18.83 -2.52 21.10
N GLY A 13 18.07 -3.47 21.65
CA GLY A 13 17.45 -4.55 20.86
C GLY A 13 16.32 -4.06 19.96
N VAL A 14 15.45 -3.19 20.47
CA VAL A 14 14.31 -2.64 19.72
C VAL A 14 14.77 -1.66 18.62
N ASP A 15 15.85 -0.91 18.89
CA ASP A 15 16.39 0.06 17.92
C ASP A 15 17.16 -0.63 16.78
N PHE A 16 17.84 -1.73 17.09
CA PHE A 16 18.51 -2.58 16.11
C PHE A 16 17.51 -3.22 15.14
N MET A 17 16.36 -3.69 15.63
CA MET A 17 15.34 -4.37 14.83
C MET A 17 14.61 -3.47 13.84
N LYS A 18 14.52 -2.16 14.12
CA LYS A 18 14.01 -1.15 13.17
C LYS A 18 14.89 -0.99 11.93
N ARG A 19 16.13 -1.48 11.98
CA ARG A 19 17.10 -1.45 10.87
C ARG A 19 17.04 -2.70 9.99
N PHE A 20 16.25 -3.70 10.35
CA PHE A 20 15.99 -4.89 9.54
C PHE A 20 15.11 -4.53 8.36
N VAL A 21 15.73 -4.18 7.25
CA VAL A 21 15.03 -3.57 6.15
C VAL A 21 14.89 -4.54 4.99
N GLY A 22 13.75 -5.20 4.94
CA GLY A 22 13.21 -5.73 3.71
C GLY A 22 12.84 -4.61 2.73
N ARG A 23 12.50 -4.96 1.51
CA ARG A 23 11.96 -4.01 0.54
C ARG A 23 10.53 -3.66 0.91
N SER A 24 10.20 -2.37 0.89
CA SER A 24 8.84 -1.90 1.12
C SER A 24 8.47 -0.77 0.18
N ASP A 25 7.24 -0.87 -0.35
CA ASP A 25 6.61 0.21 -1.10
C ASP A 25 5.82 1.15 -0.19
N VAL A 26 5.61 0.79 1.08
CA VAL A 26 4.79 1.53 2.04
C VAL A 26 5.59 2.67 2.67
N ALA A 27 5.14 3.91 2.50
CA ALA A 27 5.87 5.10 2.97
C ALA A 27 5.96 5.19 4.49
N SER A 28 4.93 4.75 5.23
CA SER A 28 4.95 4.72 6.71
C SER A 28 6.03 3.78 7.24
N GLU A 29 6.34 2.70 6.53
CA GLU A 29 7.44 1.80 6.86
C GLU A 29 8.80 2.46 6.60
N ALA A 30 8.96 3.10 5.44
CA ALA A 30 10.20 3.81 5.10
C ALA A 30 10.55 4.90 6.14
N VAL A 31 9.57 5.67 6.59
CA VAL A 31 9.76 6.68 7.64
C VAL A 31 10.05 6.06 9.01
N SER A 32 9.39 4.95 9.36
CA SER A 32 9.58 4.30 10.67
C SER A 32 10.97 3.68 10.86
N ARG A 33 11.71 3.46 9.77
CA ARG A 33 13.10 2.94 9.79
C ARG A 33 14.13 3.97 10.25
N ILE A 34 13.80 5.25 10.14
CA ILE A 34 14.72 6.34 10.44
C ILE A 34 14.47 6.78 11.87
N SER A 35 15.53 6.80 12.67
CA SER A 35 15.47 7.26 14.06
C SER A 35 15.45 8.78 14.13
N GLY A 36 14.45 9.36 14.81
CA GLY A 36 14.32 10.79 15.03
C GLY A 36 13.44 11.51 14.01
N GLU A 37 13.28 12.81 14.19
CA GLU A 37 12.54 13.67 13.27
C GLU A 37 13.36 13.97 12.03
N ILE A 38 12.74 13.88 10.85
CA ILE A 38 13.37 14.20 9.58
C ILE A 38 12.82 15.56 9.14
N SER A 39 13.71 16.52 8.94
CA SER A 39 13.32 17.81 8.34
C SER A 39 12.68 17.56 6.97
N GLY A 40 11.55 18.25 6.69
CA GLY A 40 10.80 18.05 5.46
C GLY A 40 9.81 16.88 5.48
N VAL A 41 9.65 16.19 6.62
CA VAL A 41 8.61 15.17 6.81
C VAL A 41 7.60 15.62 7.84
N VAL A 42 6.34 15.64 7.44
CA VAL A 42 5.20 15.84 8.37
C VAL A 42 4.46 14.53 8.50
N LYS A 43 4.32 14.03 9.73
CA LYS A 43 3.61 12.79 10.06
C LYS A 43 2.42 13.11 10.94
N ASN A 44 1.23 12.63 10.57
CA ASN A 44 0.02 12.66 11.38
C ASN A 44 -0.55 11.25 11.50
N GLU A 45 -1.04 10.91 12.69
CA GLU A 45 -1.66 9.61 12.95
C GLU A 45 -2.98 9.80 13.69
N TYR A 46 -3.98 9.01 13.29
CA TYR A 46 -5.24 8.90 14.01
C TYR A 46 -5.82 7.49 13.88
N ALA A 47 -6.80 7.16 14.71
CA ALA A 47 -7.51 5.90 14.64
C ALA A 47 -9.02 6.14 14.72
N GLU A 48 -9.79 5.34 13.99
CA GLU A 48 -11.25 5.39 13.93
C GLU A 48 -11.80 3.96 13.88
N ASN A 49 -12.57 3.56 14.90
CA ASN A 49 -13.24 2.25 14.99
C ASN A 49 -12.35 1.05 14.59
N GLY A 50 -11.13 0.98 15.12
CA GLY A 50 -10.20 -0.11 14.85
C GLY A 50 -9.32 0.06 13.60
N VAL A 51 -9.59 1.07 12.78
CA VAL A 51 -8.77 1.43 11.61
C VAL A 51 -7.77 2.51 12.01
N ARG A 52 -6.48 2.28 11.74
CA ARG A 52 -5.41 3.26 11.98
C ARG A 52 -5.01 3.94 10.68
N VAL A 53 -4.82 5.23 10.73
CA VAL A 53 -4.37 6.02 9.58
C VAL A 53 -3.07 6.73 9.90
N THR A 54 -2.09 6.57 9.04
CA THR A 54 -0.81 7.29 9.06
C THR A 54 -0.69 8.13 7.79
N ALA A 55 -0.75 9.44 7.93
CA ALA A 55 -0.54 10.39 6.84
C ALA A 55 0.89 10.96 6.92
N ILE A 56 1.63 10.84 5.83
CA ILE A 56 3.00 11.32 5.68
C ILE A 56 3.04 12.30 4.51
N LYS A 57 3.61 13.47 4.75
CA LYS A 57 3.88 14.45 3.70
C LYS A 57 5.38 14.70 3.60
N ILE A 58 5.95 14.45 2.44
CA ILE A 58 7.35 14.72 2.09
C ILE A 58 7.38 16.04 1.32
N THR A 59 8.07 17.05 1.87
CA THR A 59 7.96 18.44 1.37
C THR A 59 9.17 18.93 0.59
N ASP A 60 10.35 18.34 0.82
CA ASP A 60 11.60 18.78 0.21
C ASP A 60 12.45 17.64 -0.37
N ASP A 61 13.50 18.00 -1.12
CA ASP A 61 14.35 17.04 -1.81
C ASP A 61 15.23 16.25 -0.83
N TYR A 62 15.64 16.85 0.28
CA TYR A 62 16.43 16.18 1.31
C TYR A 62 15.63 15.02 1.95
N ALA A 63 14.40 15.30 2.37
CA ALA A 63 13.52 14.27 2.91
C ALA A 63 13.19 13.18 1.87
N SER A 64 12.99 13.57 0.61
CA SER A 64 12.76 12.64 -0.50
C SER A 64 13.93 11.68 -0.71
N GLU A 65 15.16 12.19 -0.67
CA GLU A 65 16.38 11.38 -0.82
C GLU A 65 16.58 10.44 0.38
N VAL A 66 16.43 10.97 1.61
CA VAL A 66 16.61 10.20 2.85
C VAL A 66 15.60 9.06 2.98
N ILE A 67 14.32 9.30 2.60
CA ILE A 67 13.25 8.30 2.69
C ILE A 67 13.24 7.38 1.47
N GLY A 68 13.79 7.82 0.34
CA GLY A 68 13.73 7.11 -0.94
C GLY A 68 12.33 7.11 -1.58
N LYS A 69 11.53 8.15 -1.31
CA LYS A 69 10.18 8.33 -1.86
C LYS A 69 10.01 9.74 -2.43
N PRO A 70 9.30 9.94 -3.56
CA PRO A 70 9.04 11.27 -4.11
C PRO A 70 8.35 12.22 -3.13
N LYS A 71 8.53 13.52 -3.36
CA LYS A 71 7.76 14.57 -2.65
C LYS A 71 6.28 14.42 -2.94
N GLY A 72 5.44 14.47 -1.89
CA GLY A 72 3.99 14.32 -2.00
C GLY A 72 3.36 13.83 -0.71
N GLU A 73 2.11 13.41 -0.82
CA GLU A 73 1.30 12.93 0.30
C GLU A 73 1.11 11.41 0.20
N TYR A 74 1.31 10.71 1.31
CA TYR A 74 1.16 9.27 1.44
C TYR A 74 0.26 8.99 2.64
N ILE A 75 -0.84 8.30 2.42
CA ILE A 75 -1.83 7.95 3.44
C ILE A 75 -1.90 6.43 3.52
N THR A 76 -1.47 5.86 4.65
CA THR A 76 -1.57 4.43 4.92
C THR A 76 -2.75 4.18 5.86
N VAL A 77 -3.70 3.37 5.43
CA VAL A 77 -4.87 2.93 6.20
C VAL A 77 -4.63 1.48 6.62
N ASP A 78 -4.33 1.26 7.90
CA ASP A 78 -4.07 -0.06 8.49
C ASP A 78 -5.33 -0.59 9.17
N ILE A 79 -5.82 -1.74 8.73
CA ILE A 79 -7.02 -2.42 9.23
C ILE A 79 -6.65 -3.56 10.19
N GLY A 80 -5.49 -4.19 9.94
CA GLY A 80 -4.93 -5.25 10.76
C GLY A 80 -5.80 -6.51 10.80
N THR A 81 -5.74 -7.24 11.93
CA THR A 81 -6.46 -8.50 12.13
C THR A 81 -7.98 -8.34 12.20
N ALA A 82 -8.47 -7.13 12.49
CA ALA A 82 -9.90 -6.83 12.49
C ALA A 82 -10.52 -6.74 11.08
N PHE A 83 -9.76 -7.03 10.03
CA PHE A 83 -10.23 -7.04 8.63
C PHE A 83 -11.44 -7.97 8.40
N GLU A 84 -11.62 -8.99 9.24
CA GLU A 84 -12.76 -9.92 9.17
C GLU A 84 -14.03 -9.37 9.85
N ASP A 85 -13.94 -8.33 10.67
CA ASP A 85 -15.09 -7.67 11.29
C ASP A 85 -15.78 -6.74 10.29
N ASP A 86 -17.08 -6.94 10.06
CA ASP A 86 -17.83 -6.18 9.06
C ASP A 86 -17.92 -4.69 9.42
N GLY A 87 -18.02 -4.33 10.70
CA GLY A 87 -18.06 -2.93 11.14
C GLY A 87 -16.73 -2.21 10.89
N VAL A 88 -15.62 -2.89 11.16
CA VAL A 88 -14.27 -2.39 10.86
C VAL A 88 -14.04 -2.29 9.35
N PHE A 89 -14.51 -3.27 8.59
CA PHE A 89 -14.43 -3.26 7.13
C PHE A 89 -15.19 -2.08 6.52
N GLN A 90 -16.40 -1.79 6.99
CA GLN A 90 -17.17 -0.61 6.55
C GLN A 90 -16.47 0.70 6.94
N THR A 91 -15.93 0.79 8.15
CA THR A 91 -15.14 1.95 8.57
C THR A 91 -13.92 2.14 7.65
N ALA A 92 -13.24 1.06 7.27
CA ALA A 92 -12.09 1.12 6.36
C ALA A 92 -12.50 1.65 4.97
N ILE A 93 -13.62 1.23 4.41
CA ILE A 93 -14.18 1.77 3.16
C ILE A 93 -14.36 3.28 3.28
N GLU A 94 -15.02 3.76 4.35
CA GLU A 94 -15.29 5.19 4.54
C GLU A 94 -13.99 6.00 4.73
N VAL A 95 -13.02 5.46 5.46
CA VAL A 95 -11.73 6.11 5.69
C VAL A 95 -10.95 6.21 4.36
N VAL A 96 -10.87 5.14 3.58
CA VAL A 96 -10.20 5.14 2.26
C VAL A 96 -10.92 6.09 1.30
N TYR A 97 -12.24 6.02 1.20
CA TYR A 97 -13.08 6.91 0.40
C TYR A 97 -12.82 8.39 0.72
N ARG A 98 -12.89 8.77 2.00
CA ARG A 98 -12.72 10.16 2.45
C ARG A 98 -11.33 10.69 2.08
N ASN A 99 -10.28 9.95 2.40
CA ASN A 99 -8.91 10.36 2.09
C ASN A 99 -8.65 10.43 0.57
N LEU A 100 -9.17 9.48 -0.21
CA LEU A 100 -9.06 9.50 -1.66
C LEU A 100 -9.82 10.70 -2.26
N SER A 101 -11.03 10.99 -1.78
CA SER A 101 -11.83 12.13 -2.24
C SER A 101 -11.15 13.46 -1.95
N GLU A 102 -10.57 13.64 -0.77
CA GLU A 102 -9.81 14.84 -0.43
C GLU A 102 -8.60 15.02 -1.35
N MET A 103 -7.87 13.94 -1.64
CA MET A 103 -6.73 13.97 -2.56
C MET A 103 -7.17 14.29 -4.00
N LEU A 104 -8.28 13.70 -4.46
CA LEU A 104 -8.88 14.02 -5.78
C LEU A 104 -9.25 15.49 -5.88
N ILE A 105 -9.95 16.05 -4.88
CA ILE A 105 -10.36 17.46 -4.86
C ILE A 105 -9.13 18.38 -4.90
N LYS A 106 -8.09 18.07 -4.13
CA LYS A 106 -6.83 18.84 -4.12
C LYS A 106 -6.15 18.84 -5.50
N LYS A 107 -6.18 17.70 -6.21
CA LYS A 107 -5.50 17.55 -7.51
C LYS A 107 -6.28 18.13 -8.68
N ILE A 108 -7.60 17.95 -8.71
CA ILE A 108 -8.45 18.29 -9.87
C ILE A 108 -9.07 19.68 -9.72
N GLY A 109 -9.45 20.09 -8.51
CA GLY A 109 -10.09 21.39 -8.23
C GLY A 109 -11.50 21.57 -8.78
N LYS A 110 -12.12 20.53 -9.36
CA LYS A 110 -13.50 20.55 -9.92
C LYS A 110 -14.28 19.29 -9.55
N ARG A 111 -15.62 19.40 -9.51
CA ARG A 111 -16.52 18.29 -9.12
C ARG A 111 -16.80 17.31 -10.26
N MET A 112 -16.88 17.80 -11.48
CA MET A 112 -17.14 16.96 -12.66
C MET A 112 -15.86 16.81 -13.46
N PHE A 113 -15.42 15.59 -13.66
CA PHE A 113 -14.16 15.25 -14.30
C PHE A 113 -14.23 13.92 -15.07
N THR A 114 -13.24 13.69 -15.89
CA THR A 114 -13.02 12.40 -16.56
C THR A 114 -11.90 11.65 -15.86
N ALA A 115 -12.14 10.40 -15.50
CA ALA A 115 -11.15 9.55 -14.84
C ALA A 115 -10.84 8.29 -15.66
N LEU A 116 -9.56 7.89 -15.64
CA LEU A 116 -9.12 6.58 -16.10
C LEU A 116 -8.61 5.78 -14.89
N VAL A 117 -9.24 4.64 -14.60
CA VAL A 117 -8.78 3.74 -13.54
C VAL A 117 -7.98 2.61 -14.17
N ALA A 118 -6.71 2.49 -13.81
CA ALA A 118 -5.77 1.48 -14.32
C ALA A 118 -5.48 0.44 -13.24
N GLY A 119 -5.96 -0.79 -13.42
CA GLY A 119 -5.63 -1.93 -12.58
C GLY A 119 -4.34 -2.58 -13.06
N LEU A 120 -3.23 -2.33 -12.34
CA LEU A 120 -1.90 -2.85 -12.67
C LEU A 120 -1.70 -4.24 -12.10
N GLY A 121 -0.81 -5.01 -12.70
CA GLY A 121 -0.46 -6.35 -12.26
C GLY A 121 -0.87 -7.45 -13.21
N ASN A 122 -0.71 -8.69 -12.76
CA ASN A 122 -0.95 -9.91 -13.51
C ASN A 122 -2.16 -10.67 -12.92
N SER A 123 -3.28 -10.69 -13.63
CA SER A 123 -4.49 -11.40 -13.20
C SER A 123 -4.33 -12.92 -13.05
N ALA A 124 -3.28 -13.52 -13.64
CA ALA A 124 -2.96 -14.93 -13.51
C ALA A 124 -2.13 -15.27 -12.26
N LEU A 125 -1.66 -14.26 -11.52
CA LEU A 125 -0.89 -14.41 -10.29
C LEU A 125 -1.61 -13.71 -9.14
N THR A 126 -2.22 -14.48 -8.23
CA THR A 126 -3.08 -13.94 -7.15
C THR A 126 -2.42 -12.81 -6.37
N SER A 127 -1.15 -12.94 -6.02
CA SER A 127 -0.41 -11.91 -5.28
C SER A 127 -0.16 -10.61 -6.07
N ASP A 128 -0.38 -10.63 -7.38
CA ASP A 128 -0.23 -9.48 -8.30
C ASP A 128 -1.58 -9.09 -8.95
N ALA A 129 -2.70 -9.63 -8.44
CA ALA A 129 -4.01 -9.48 -9.05
C ALA A 129 -4.87 -8.35 -8.43
N ILE A 130 -4.36 -7.61 -7.43
CA ILE A 130 -5.18 -6.60 -6.73
C ILE A 130 -5.74 -5.52 -7.67
N GLY A 131 -4.93 -5.00 -8.58
CA GLY A 131 -5.37 -4.02 -9.57
C GLY A 131 -6.43 -4.59 -10.52
N PRO A 132 -6.16 -5.71 -11.22
CA PRO A 132 -7.15 -6.40 -12.06
C PRO A 132 -8.45 -6.74 -11.34
N GLU A 133 -8.39 -7.22 -10.09
CA GLU A 133 -9.60 -7.55 -9.31
C GLU A 133 -10.38 -6.29 -8.89
N THR A 134 -9.68 -5.22 -8.51
CA THR A 134 -10.33 -3.95 -8.15
C THR A 134 -11.13 -3.37 -9.30
N VAL A 135 -10.57 -3.31 -10.50
CA VAL A 135 -11.26 -2.66 -11.63
C VAL A 135 -12.47 -3.41 -12.13
N LYS A 136 -12.62 -4.71 -11.82
CA LYS A 136 -13.87 -5.46 -12.08
C LYS A 136 -15.07 -4.90 -11.32
N GLY A 137 -14.81 -4.29 -10.16
CA GLY A 137 -15.82 -3.65 -9.31
C GLY A 137 -15.94 -2.13 -9.53
N ILE A 138 -15.39 -1.56 -10.60
CA ILE A 138 -15.53 -0.13 -10.91
C ILE A 138 -16.67 0.13 -11.88
N ILE A 139 -17.54 1.07 -11.54
CA ILE A 139 -18.64 1.51 -12.38
C ILE A 139 -18.11 2.39 -13.51
N VAL A 140 -18.25 1.93 -14.76
CA VAL A 140 -17.81 2.64 -15.96
C VAL A 140 -18.98 3.43 -16.56
N THR A 141 -18.75 4.69 -16.89
CA THR A 141 -19.81 5.63 -17.31
C THR A 141 -19.47 6.40 -18.59
N ARG A 142 -18.23 6.36 -19.08
CA ARG A 142 -17.82 7.09 -20.29
C ARG A 142 -18.67 6.74 -21.49
N HIS A 143 -19.02 5.46 -21.69
CA HIS A 143 -19.88 5.02 -22.79
C HIS A 143 -21.30 5.56 -22.68
N ILE A 144 -21.84 5.75 -21.48
CA ILE A 144 -23.17 6.34 -21.24
C ILE A 144 -23.16 7.81 -21.68
N LYS A 145 -22.07 8.55 -21.33
CA LYS A 145 -21.89 9.94 -21.76
C LYS A 145 -21.96 10.09 -23.28
N SER A 146 -21.40 9.14 -24.04
CA SER A 146 -21.40 9.15 -25.50
C SER A 146 -22.73 8.70 -26.11
N ALA A 147 -23.33 7.63 -25.54
CA ALA A 147 -24.54 7.02 -26.09
C ALA A 147 -25.84 7.76 -25.69
N SER A 148 -25.90 8.31 -24.50
CA SER A 148 -27.10 8.91 -23.91
C SER A 148 -26.73 10.12 -23.00
N PRO A 149 -26.32 11.28 -23.58
CA PRO A 149 -25.84 12.43 -22.80
C PRO A 149 -26.83 12.90 -21.73
N ARG A 150 -28.15 12.91 -22.02
CA ARG A 150 -29.19 13.32 -21.06
C ARG A 150 -29.21 12.42 -19.83
N ILE A 151 -29.18 11.09 -20.03
CA ILE A 151 -29.13 10.14 -18.91
C ILE A 151 -27.88 10.34 -18.10
N PHE A 152 -26.74 10.57 -18.75
CA PHE A 152 -25.49 10.84 -18.08
C PHE A 152 -25.54 12.12 -17.21
N GLU A 153 -26.13 13.20 -17.72
CA GLU A 153 -26.32 14.46 -16.96
C GLU A 153 -27.22 14.24 -15.74
N ASP A 154 -28.32 13.47 -15.89
CA ASP A 154 -29.24 13.16 -14.80
C ASP A 154 -28.58 12.32 -13.69
N MET A 155 -27.68 11.41 -14.03
CA MET A 155 -26.93 10.58 -13.08
C MET A 155 -25.98 11.40 -12.18
N LYS A 156 -25.51 12.56 -12.63
CA LYS A 156 -24.50 13.39 -11.94
C LYS A 156 -23.20 12.64 -11.62
N PHE A 157 -22.89 11.60 -12.36
CA PHE A 157 -21.68 10.82 -12.21
C PHE A 157 -20.53 11.40 -13.03
N ASN A 158 -19.30 11.13 -12.62
CA ASN A 158 -18.13 11.45 -13.41
C ASN A 158 -17.98 10.48 -14.59
N SER A 159 -17.28 10.92 -15.65
CA SER A 159 -16.97 10.08 -16.81
C SER A 159 -15.81 9.14 -16.46
N VAL A 160 -16.08 7.86 -16.29
CA VAL A 160 -15.10 6.87 -15.83
C VAL A 160 -14.87 5.80 -16.90
N SER A 161 -13.59 5.52 -17.15
CA SER A 161 -13.10 4.39 -17.96
C SER A 161 -12.16 3.55 -17.11
N ILE A 162 -12.04 2.26 -17.45
CA ILE A 162 -11.10 1.34 -16.79
C ILE A 162 -10.16 0.71 -17.81
N THR A 163 -9.01 0.25 -17.34
CA THR A 163 -8.09 -0.59 -18.10
C THR A 163 -7.34 -1.58 -17.21
N VAL A 164 -7.06 -2.77 -17.75
CA VAL A 164 -6.09 -3.73 -17.20
C VAL A 164 -5.00 -3.88 -18.26
N PRO A 165 -3.89 -3.12 -18.17
CA PRO A 165 -2.87 -3.11 -19.21
C PRO A 165 -2.08 -4.42 -19.29
N GLY A 166 -2.17 -5.25 -18.26
CA GLY A 166 -1.36 -6.46 -18.10
C GLY A 166 0.09 -6.14 -17.77
N VAL A 167 0.94 -7.17 -17.80
CA VAL A 167 2.38 -7.06 -17.51
C VAL A 167 3.20 -7.31 -18.76
N LEU A 168 4.42 -6.77 -18.82
CA LEU A 168 5.34 -6.91 -19.97
C LEU A 168 5.51 -8.37 -20.41
N GLY A 169 5.62 -9.30 -19.46
CA GLY A 169 5.81 -10.72 -19.75
C GLY A 169 4.61 -11.39 -20.43
N SER A 170 3.40 -10.86 -20.29
CA SER A 170 2.19 -11.41 -20.91
C SER A 170 1.78 -10.67 -22.19
N THR A 171 2.08 -9.38 -22.30
CA THR A 171 1.60 -8.52 -23.39
C THR A 171 2.70 -8.09 -24.37
N GLY A 172 3.97 -8.16 -23.96
CA GLY A 172 5.10 -7.58 -24.69
C GLY A 172 5.15 -6.05 -24.63
N ILE A 173 4.25 -5.41 -23.86
CA ILE A 173 4.11 -3.95 -23.77
C ILE A 173 4.23 -3.53 -22.29
N GLU A 174 5.02 -2.49 -22.02
CA GLU A 174 5.09 -1.88 -20.69
C GLU A 174 3.72 -1.32 -20.29
N SER A 175 3.27 -1.60 -19.06
CA SER A 175 1.98 -1.13 -18.53
C SER A 175 1.85 0.40 -18.62
N SER A 176 2.93 1.13 -18.34
CA SER A 176 2.96 2.60 -18.47
C SER A 176 2.77 3.08 -19.91
N SER A 177 3.26 2.34 -20.90
CA SER A 177 3.08 2.67 -22.32
C SER A 177 1.64 2.43 -22.77
N ALA A 178 1.01 1.35 -22.31
CA ALA A 178 -0.39 1.06 -22.58
C ALA A 178 -1.32 2.10 -21.93
N VAL A 179 -1.10 2.44 -20.65
CA VAL A 179 -1.87 3.48 -19.95
C VAL A 179 -1.71 4.83 -20.63
N ARG A 180 -0.49 5.19 -21.05
CA ARG A 180 -0.24 6.45 -21.79
C ARG A 180 -0.99 6.52 -23.12
N ALA A 181 -1.06 5.44 -23.86
CA ALA A 181 -1.80 5.38 -25.11
C ALA A 181 -3.30 5.57 -24.88
N LEU A 182 -3.85 4.93 -23.87
CA LEU A 182 -5.26 5.09 -23.49
C LEU A 182 -5.55 6.47 -22.90
N ALA A 183 -4.64 7.06 -22.13
CA ALA A 183 -4.80 8.41 -21.61
C ALA A 183 -4.91 9.46 -22.75
N LYS A 184 -4.22 9.26 -23.88
CA LYS A 184 -4.36 10.12 -25.06
C LYS A 184 -5.73 10.00 -25.73
N GLU A 185 -6.36 8.83 -25.68
CA GLU A 185 -7.68 8.59 -26.25
C GLU A 185 -8.80 9.06 -25.32
N VAL A 186 -8.64 8.82 -24.01
CA VAL A 186 -9.66 9.12 -22.98
C VAL A 186 -9.62 10.60 -22.60
N GLU A 187 -8.45 11.24 -22.68
CA GLU A 187 -8.16 12.59 -22.21
C GLU A 187 -8.66 12.80 -20.76
N PRO A 188 -8.19 11.97 -19.80
CA PRO A 188 -8.68 12.06 -18.44
C PRO A 188 -8.10 13.28 -17.72
N ASP A 189 -8.86 13.86 -16.80
CA ASP A 189 -8.39 14.88 -15.85
C ASP A 189 -7.52 14.26 -14.76
N ILE A 190 -7.70 12.96 -14.49
CA ILE A 190 -6.99 12.19 -13.45
C ILE A 190 -6.88 10.72 -13.85
N ILE A 191 -5.76 10.10 -13.46
CA ILE A 191 -5.58 8.66 -13.52
C ILE A 191 -5.51 8.12 -12.09
N ILE A 192 -6.30 7.07 -11.80
CA ILE A 192 -6.17 6.30 -10.56
C ILE A 192 -5.51 4.98 -10.92
N ALA A 193 -4.29 4.75 -10.43
CA ALA A 193 -3.54 3.52 -10.63
C ALA A 193 -3.68 2.63 -9.39
N VAL A 194 -4.17 1.40 -9.57
CA VAL A 194 -4.29 0.40 -8.48
C VAL A 194 -3.27 -0.70 -8.71
N ASP A 195 -2.45 -1.01 -7.69
CA ASP A 195 -1.36 -1.98 -7.80
C ASP A 195 -1.14 -2.77 -6.50
N ALA A 196 -0.48 -3.92 -6.64
CA ALA A 196 0.04 -4.70 -5.52
C ALA A 196 1.36 -4.10 -5.02
N LEU A 197 1.51 -4.01 -3.70
CA LEU A 197 2.72 -3.49 -3.06
C LEU A 197 3.47 -4.59 -2.32
N ALA A 198 4.75 -4.36 -2.06
CA ALA A 198 5.52 -5.10 -1.07
C ALA A 198 5.51 -4.36 0.28
N SER A 199 5.46 -5.12 1.38
CA SER A 199 5.54 -4.59 2.74
C SER A 199 6.63 -5.31 3.53
N ASP A 200 7.29 -4.59 4.42
CA ASP A 200 8.21 -5.16 5.42
C ASP A 200 7.48 -5.62 6.69
N ASN A 201 6.17 -5.38 6.77
CA ASN A 201 5.33 -5.87 7.85
C ASN A 201 4.34 -6.92 7.32
N PRO A 202 4.53 -8.23 7.62
CA PRO A 202 3.62 -9.30 7.19
C PRO A 202 2.17 -9.13 7.67
N GLU A 203 1.92 -8.41 8.77
CA GLU A 203 0.57 -8.15 9.28
C GLU A 203 -0.25 -7.23 8.38
N ARG A 204 0.42 -6.46 7.51
CA ARG A 204 -0.22 -5.56 6.54
C ARG A 204 -0.68 -6.23 5.26
N LEU A 205 -0.25 -7.47 5.00
CA LEU A 205 -0.54 -8.14 3.74
C LEU A 205 -2.06 -8.31 3.55
N CYS A 206 -2.58 -7.69 2.50
CA CYS A 206 -4.01 -7.55 2.17
C CYS A 206 -4.87 -6.85 3.24
N ARG A 207 -4.26 -6.26 4.28
CA ARG A 207 -4.93 -5.64 5.44
C ARG A 207 -4.58 -4.18 5.64
N SER A 208 -3.95 -3.58 4.64
CA SER A 208 -3.73 -2.13 4.60
C SER A 208 -3.87 -1.61 3.18
N VAL A 209 -4.15 -0.30 3.06
CA VAL A 209 -4.26 0.41 1.79
C VAL A 209 -3.38 1.64 1.88
N GLN A 210 -2.52 1.88 0.88
CA GLN A 210 -1.78 3.12 0.73
C GLN A 210 -2.33 3.94 -0.42
N ILE A 211 -2.60 5.22 -0.17
CA ILE A 211 -3.02 6.21 -1.18
C ILE A 211 -1.91 7.24 -1.29
N THR A 212 -1.52 7.61 -2.51
CA THR A 212 -0.51 8.66 -2.73
C THR A 212 -0.78 9.46 -3.99
N ASP A 213 -0.39 10.73 -3.98
CA ASP A 213 -0.50 11.66 -5.11
C ASP A 213 0.77 11.73 -5.97
N THR A 214 1.75 10.86 -5.70
CA THR A 214 3.04 10.85 -6.40
C THR A 214 3.08 9.91 -7.60
N GLY A 215 2.04 9.09 -7.80
CA GLY A 215 2.05 8.00 -8.76
C GLY A 215 2.67 6.72 -8.20
N ILE A 216 3.04 5.80 -9.09
CA ILE A 216 3.54 4.48 -8.71
C ILE A 216 4.58 3.95 -9.69
N SER A 217 5.58 3.23 -9.18
CA SER A 217 6.56 2.48 -9.97
C SER A 217 6.27 0.98 -9.81
N PRO A 218 5.54 0.36 -10.74
CA PRO A 218 5.10 -1.02 -10.61
C PRO A 218 6.28 -1.99 -10.41
N GLY A 219 6.16 -2.91 -9.46
CA GLY A 219 7.16 -3.94 -9.18
C GLY A 219 8.44 -3.44 -8.50
N SER A 220 8.50 -2.20 -8.02
CA SER A 220 9.67 -1.66 -7.31
C SER A 220 9.99 -2.46 -6.03
N GLY A 221 8.97 -2.84 -5.28
CA GLY A 221 9.11 -3.60 -4.03
C GLY A 221 9.64 -5.02 -4.20
N VAL A 222 9.54 -5.60 -5.39
CA VAL A 222 10.08 -6.94 -5.70
C VAL A 222 11.35 -6.89 -6.57
N GLY A 223 11.96 -5.71 -6.73
CA GLY A 223 13.21 -5.52 -7.47
C GLY A 223 13.05 -5.55 -9.00
N ASN A 224 11.82 -5.46 -9.49
CA ASN A 224 11.51 -5.42 -10.92
C ASN A 224 11.01 -4.01 -11.29
N SER A 225 11.88 -3.00 -11.13
CA SER A 225 11.53 -1.60 -11.38
C SER A 225 11.14 -1.40 -12.85
N ARG A 226 9.89 -1.04 -13.08
CA ARG A 226 9.31 -0.69 -14.37
C ARG A 226 9.19 0.82 -14.50
N LYS A 227 8.81 1.28 -15.70
CA LYS A 227 8.59 2.71 -15.91
C LYS A 227 7.45 3.21 -15.03
N GLU A 228 7.72 4.30 -14.33
CA GLU A 228 6.80 4.98 -13.42
C GLU A 228 5.52 5.46 -14.14
N LEU A 229 4.39 5.35 -13.44
CA LEU A 229 3.14 6.02 -13.78
C LEU A 229 2.98 7.21 -12.83
N SER A 230 3.36 8.38 -13.28
CA SER A 230 3.27 9.65 -12.54
C SER A 230 2.82 10.76 -13.47
N GLU A 231 2.49 11.91 -12.89
CA GLU A 231 2.15 13.11 -13.64
C GLU A 231 3.28 13.50 -14.61
N ASN A 232 4.54 13.36 -14.18
CA ASN A 232 5.71 13.65 -15.01
C ASN A 232 5.80 12.76 -16.27
N THR A 233 5.41 11.50 -16.15
CA THR A 233 5.53 10.51 -17.24
C THR A 233 4.31 10.47 -18.14
N LEU A 234 3.14 10.78 -17.62
CA LEU A 234 1.85 10.66 -18.33
C LEU A 234 1.30 12.02 -18.79
N GLY A 235 1.74 13.13 -18.18
CA GLY A 235 1.23 14.49 -18.45
C GLY A 235 -0.17 14.72 -17.87
N VAL A 236 -0.64 13.82 -16.99
CA VAL A 236 -1.93 13.87 -16.32
C VAL A 236 -1.69 13.53 -14.85
N PRO A 237 -2.33 14.22 -13.89
CA PRO A 237 -2.23 13.87 -12.48
C PRO A 237 -2.53 12.39 -12.22
N VAL A 238 -1.74 11.75 -11.36
CA VAL A 238 -1.90 10.33 -10.99
C VAL A 238 -2.03 10.20 -9.49
N ILE A 239 -3.09 9.53 -9.05
CA ILE A 239 -3.21 9.04 -7.69
C ILE A 239 -3.01 7.53 -7.74
N ALA A 240 -2.13 7.00 -6.89
CA ALA A 240 -1.95 5.57 -6.75
C ALA A 240 -2.64 5.05 -5.49
N VAL A 241 -3.29 3.90 -5.62
CA VAL A 241 -3.89 3.14 -4.54
C VAL A 241 -3.24 1.77 -4.53
N GLY A 242 -2.48 1.49 -3.50
CA GLY A 242 -1.72 0.25 -3.38
C GLY A 242 -2.16 -0.59 -2.19
N VAL A 243 -2.14 -1.90 -2.38
CA VAL A 243 -2.41 -2.87 -1.31
C VAL A 243 -1.21 -3.80 -1.18
N PRO A 244 -0.55 -3.88 -0.02
CA PRO A 244 0.49 -4.87 0.21
C PRO A 244 -0.05 -6.30 0.08
N THR A 245 0.56 -7.10 -0.76
CA THR A 245 0.19 -8.50 -0.98
C THR A 245 1.34 -9.47 -0.75
N VAL A 246 2.56 -8.95 -0.75
CA VAL A 246 3.79 -9.73 -0.66
C VAL A 246 4.77 -9.16 0.34
N SER A 247 5.57 -10.04 0.92
CA SER A 247 6.79 -9.72 1.68
C SER A 247 7.94 -10.60 1.20
N ASP A 248 9.17 -10.16 1.39
CA ASP A 248 10.32 -11.01 1.09
C ASP A 248 10.68 -11.95 2.25
N SER A 249 11.38 -13.05 1.96
CA SER A 249 11.75 -14.07 2.93
C SER A 249 12.66 -13.53 4.05
N LEU A 250 13.51 -12.56 3.73
CA LEU A 250 14.41 -11.94 4.70
C LEU A 250 13.62 -11.12 5.72
N THR A 251 12.67 -10.33 5.25
CA THR A 251 11.74 -9.55 6.07
C THR A 251 10.95 -10.44 7.02
N VAL A 252 10.35 -11.52 6.50
CA VAL A 252 9.58 -12.46 7.33
C VAL A 252 10.47 -13.14 8.36
N THR A 253 11.67 -13.55 7.98
CA THR A 253 12.65 -14.15 8.92
C THR A 253 13.01 -13.17 10.03
N GLY A 254 13.32 -11.92 9.69
CA GLY A 254 13.60 -10.86 10.65
C GLY A 254 12.42 -10.64 11.62
N SER A 255 11.21 -10.54 11.10
CA SER A 255 9.99 -10.36 11.90
C SER A 255 9.74 -11.51 12.88
N VAL A 256 9.94 -12.76 12.43
CA VAL A 256 9.81 -13.95 13.28
C VAL A 256 10.83 -13.93 14.42
N ILE A 257 12.11 -13.69 14.11
CA ILE A 257 13.17 -13.63 15.13
C ILE A 257 12.88 -12.51 16.13
N SER A 258 12.46 -11.35 15.63
CA SER A 258 12.07 -10.19 16.46
C SER A 258 10.92 -10.52 17.41
N GLY A 259 9.89 -11.18 16.91
CA GLY A 259 8.74 -11.62 17.71
C GLY A 259 9.16 -12.61 18.80
N VAL A 260 10.01 -13.58 18.47
CA VAL A 260 10.55 -14.54 19.44
C VAL A 260 11.36 -13.84 20.51
N LEU A 261 12.29 -12.94 20.16
CA LEU A 261 13.08 -12.18 21.10
C LEU A 261 12.22 -11.36 22.06
N SER A 262 11.25 -10.61 21.54
CA SER A 262 10.32 -9.82 22.36
C SER A 262 9.48 -10.68 23.30
N SER A 263 9.05 -11.86 22.86
CA SER A 263 8.32 -12.81 23.69
C SER A 263 9.18 -13.34 24.85
N LEU A 264 10.43 -13.68 24.56
CA LEU A 264 11.39 -14.20 25.57
C LEU A 264 11.81 -13.13 26.57
N GLU A 265 12.02 -11.88 26.12
CA GLU A 265 12.37 -10.74 26.98
C GLU A 265 11.24 -10.40 27.99
N ASN A 266 10.00 -10.62 27.60
CA ASN A 266 8.82 -10.42 28.46
C ASN A 266 8.46 -11.65 29.31
N SER A 267 9.19 -12.75 29.19
CA SER A 267 8.99 -13.94 30.02
C SER A 267 9.44 -13.69 31.46
N SER A 268 8.76 -14.34 32.41
CA SER A 268 9.18 -14.40 33.83
C SER A 268 10.15 -15.54 34.11
N ASP A 269 10.44 -16.39 33.13
CA ASP A 269 11.37 -17.51 33.27
C ASP A 269 12.81 -17.07 33.02
N SER A 270 13.69 -17.35 33.97
CA SER A 270 15.11 -17.00 33.90
C SER A 270 15.84 -17.69 32.74
N SER A 271 15.38 -18.88 32.33
CA SER A 271 15.95 -19.62 31.19
C SER A 271 15.62 -18.93 29.85
N ASP A 272 14.42 -18.39 29.71
CA ASP A 272 13.98 -17.63 28.54
C ASP A 272 14.77 -16.34 28.39
N ILE A 273 14.95 -15.59 29.50
CA ILE A 273 15.74 -14.36 29.52
C ILE A 273 17.19 -14.65 29.12
N LEU A 274 17.80 -15.71 29.67
CA LEU A 274 19.18 -16.08 29.33
C LEU A 274 19.31 -16.49 27.87
N PHE A 275 18.28 -17.16 27.30
CA PHE A 275 18.26 -17.53 25.88
C PHE A 275 18.10 -16.30 25.00
N SER A 276 17.23 -15.36 25.38
CA SER A 276 17.06 -14.06 24.69
C SER A 276 18.37 -13.28 24.64
N ASP A 277 19.10 -13.17 25.78
CA ASP A 277 20.40 -12.48 25.83
C ASP A 277 21.44 -13.11 24.90
N ARG A 278 21.50 -14.44 24.85
CA ARG A 278 22.41 -15.16 23.93
C ARG A 278 22.02 -14.97 22.49
N LEU A 279 20.74 -15.08 22.15
CA LEU A 279 20.24 -14.90 20.80
C LEU A 279 20.48 -13.46 20.32
N SER A 280 20.21 -12.45 21.16
CA SER A 280 20.46 -11.05 20.87
C SER A 280 21.95 -10.75 20.66
N SER A 281 22.85 -11.42 21.40
CA SER A 281 24.29 -11.24 21.24
C SER A 281 24.84 -11.77 19.91
N VAL A 282 24.22 -12.81 19.37
CA VAL A 282 24.58 -13.40 18.06
C VAL A 282 23.86 -12.67 16.92
N TRP A 283 22.64 -12.24 17.17
CA TRP A 283 21.78 -11.55 16.20
C TRP A 283 22.07 -10.04 16.22
N ASN A 284 23.07 -9.63 15.48
CA ASN A 284 23.53 -8.26 15.36
C ASN A 284 23.62 -7.81 13.89
N GLU A 285 23.99 -6.56 13.65
CA GLU A 285 24.07 -5.98 12.31
C GLU A 285 24.97 -6.79 11.36
N THR A 286 26.10 -7.28 11.87
CA THR A 286 27.04 -8.09 11.07
C THR A 286 26.46 -9.44 10.68
N SER A 287 25.81 -10.14 11.61
CA SER A 287 25.16 -11.42 11.32
C SER A 287 23.96 -11.28 10.37
N PHE A 288 23.26 -10.15 10.47
CA PHE A 288 22.20 -9.83 9.53
C PHE A 288 22.70 -9.58 8.10
N GLU A 289 23.73 -8.76 7.92
CA GLU A 289 24.29 -8.53 6.58
C GLU A 289 24.83 -9.84 5.96
N ILE A 290 25.45 -10.69 6.77
CA ILE A 290 25.86 -12.03 6.32
C ILE A 290 24.66 -12.87 5.90
N LEU A 291 23.56 -12.86 6.67
CA LEU A 291 22.34 -13.59 6.35
C LEU A 291 21.67 -13.05 5.08
N LYS A 292 21.59 -11.73 4.95
CA LYS A 292 21.06 -11.03 3.78
C LYS A 292 21.82 -11.43 2.51
N ASP A 293 23.15 -11.38 2.55
CA ASP A 293 23.98 -11.81 1.41
C ASP A 293 23.76 -13.27 1.07
N LYS A 294 23.67 -14.16 2.08
CA LYS A 294 23.42 -15.59 1.88
C LYS A 294 22.01 -15.86 1.34
N ILE A 295 20.99 -15.22 1.85
CA ILE A 295 19.61 -15.36 1.35
C ILE A 295 19.50 -14.80 -0.06
N THR A 296 20.05 -13.61 -0.33
CA THR A 296 19.99 -12.98 -1.66
C THR A 296 20.75 -13.80 -2.71
N ALA A 297 21.87 -14.43 -2.35
CA ALA A 297 22.66 -15.28 -3.24
C ALA A 297 22.16 -16.72 -3.35
N SER A 298 21.15 -17.13 -2.56
CA SER A 298 20.71 -18.51 -2.44
C SER A 298 19.32 -18.73 -3.05
N ALA A 299 18.93 -20.02 -3.13
CA ALA A 299 17.57 -20.44 -3.48
C ALA A 299 16.48 -20.03 -2.46
N PHE A 300 16.85 -19.36 -1.37
CA PHE A 300 15.90 -18.92 -0.31
C PHE A 300 15.37 -17.48 -0.50
N ASN A 301 15.65 -16.85 -1.64
CA ASN A 301 15.08 -15.56 -1.99
C ASN A 301 13.63 -15.74 -2.49
N TYR A 302 12.70 -15.96 -1.55
CA TYR A 302 11.28 -16.14 -1.83
C TYR A 302 10.49 -14.87 -1.65
N ILE A 303 9.44 -14.76 -2.44
CA ILE A 303 8.32 -13.84 -2.19
C ILE A 303 7.24 -14.61 -1.43
N ILE A 304 6.81 -14.09 -0.29
CA ILE A 304 5.90 -14.73 0.64
C ILE A 304 4.56 -14.02 0.64
N THR A 305 3.48 -14.78 0.68
CA THR A 305 2.09 -14.30 0.77
C THR A 305 1.35 -15.01 1.90
N PRO A 306 0.23 -14.47 2.40
CA PRO A 306 -0.68 -15.20 3.29
C PRO A 306 -1.19 -16.51 2.66
N LYS A 307 -1.52 -17.50 3.49
CA LYS A 307 -2.06 -18.79 3.02
C LYS A 307 -3.41 -18.64 2.31
N ASP A 308 -4.21 -17.68 2.76
CA ASP A 308 -5.57 -17.37 2.30
C ASP A 308 -5.59 -16.20 1.31
N ILE A 309 -4.49 -15.96 0.62
CA ILE A 309 -4.28 -14.84 -0.32
C ILE A 309 -5.43 -14.70 -1.33
N ASP A 310 -6.00 -15.82 -1.81
CA ASP A 310 -7.08 -15.80 -2.80
C ASP A 310 -8.37 -15.14 -2.28
N CYS A 311 -8.69 -15.33 -1.01
CA CYS A 311 -9.81 -14.68 -0.34
C CYS A 311 -9.48 -13.23 0.03
N LEU A 312 -8.29 -13.02 0.59
CA LEU A 312 -7.86 -11.71 1.07
C LEU A 312 -7.72 -10.70 -0.07
N VAL A 313 -7.18 -11.08 -1.23
CA VAL A 313 -7.07 -10.19 -2.40
C VAL A 313 -8.45 -9.77 -2.90
N LYS A 314 -9.42 -10.68 -2.97
CA LYS A 314 -10.80 -10.34 -3.37
C LYS A 314 -11.46 -9.38 -2.39
N LYS A 315 -11.28 -9.61 -1.08
CA LYS A 315 -11.84 -8.75 -0.03
C LYS A 315 -11.19 -7.37 -0.06
N ALA A 316 -9.87 -7.28 -0.20
CA ALA A 316 -9.14 -6.02 -0.32
C ALA A 316 -9.51 -5.28 -1.62
N ALA A 317 -9.63 -5.98 -2.75
CA ALA A 317 -10.08 -5.42 -4.02
C ALA A 317 -11.51 -4.85 -3.93
N ARG A 318 -12.42 -5.54 -3.21
CA ARG A 318 -13.77 -5.03 -2.92
C ARG A 318 -13.71 -3.73 -2.10
N LEU A 319 -12.91 -3.69 -1.03
CA LEU A 319 -12.73 -2.48 -0.22
C LEU A 319 -12.29 -1.32 -1.11
N VAL A 320 -11.23 -1.52 -1.92
CA VAL A 320 -10.69 -0.47 -2.79
C VAL A 320 -11.71 -0.07 -3.86
N SER A 321 -12.39 -1.02 -4.52
CA SER A 321 -13.35 -0.71 -5.59
C SER A 321 -14.55 0.09 -5.08
N VAL A 322 -15.12 -0.28 -3.92
CA VAL A 322 -16.23 0.48 -3.31
C VAL A 322 -15.76 1.89 -2.92
N SER A 323 -14.59 2.03 -2.29
CA SER A 323 -14.05 3.33 -1.93
C SER A 323 -13.79 4.22 -3.14
N VAL A 324 -13.24 3.64 -4.23
CA VAL A 324 -12.98 4.36 -5.48
C VAL A 324 -14.28 4.77 -6.16
N ASN A 325 -15.30 3.90 -6.23
CA ASN A 325 -16.61 4.27 -6.76
C ASN A 325 -17.24 5.44 -5.99
N LYS A 326 -17.23 5.39 -4.66
CA LYS A 326 -17.72 6.49 -3.81
C LYS A 326 -16.96 7.79 -4.04
N ALA A 327 -15.64 7.72 -4.29
CA ALA A 327 -14.82 8.91 -4.57
C ALA A 327 -15.02 9.45 -5.99
N LEU A 328 -15.34 8.58 -6.96
CA LEU A 328 -15.56 8.96 -8.36
C LEU A 328 -16.99 9.41 -8.65
N HIS A 329 -17.99 8.89 -7.93
CA HIS A 329 -19.39 9.15 -8.23
C HIS A 329 -20.09 9.80 -7.02
N ASN A 330 -20.50 11.06 -7.19
CA ASN A 330 -21.10 11.84 -6.10
C ASN A 330 -22.38 11.20 -5.58
N GLY A 331 -22.41 10.89 -4.28
CA GLY A 331 -23.61 10.45 -3.57
C GLY A 331 -24.04 9.01 -3.84
N ILE A 332 -23.19 8.19 -4.50
CA ILE A 332 -23.49 6.78 -4.71
C ILE A 332 -23.41 5.99 -3.38
N SER A 333 -24.43 5.19 -3.10
CA SER A 333 -24.43 4.28 -1.96
C SER A 333 -23.76 2.92 -2.30
N GLU A 334 -23.45 2.11 -1.29
CA GLU A 334 -22.95 0.76 -1.52
C GLU A 334 -24.03 -0.15 -2.12
N GLU A 335 -25.29 0.08 -1.76
CA GLU A 335 -26.43 -0.62 -2.36
C GLU A 335 -26.54 -0.31 -3.86
N ASP A 336 -26.37 0.96 -4.26
CA ASP A 336 -26.36 1.35 -5.67
C ASP A 336 -25.19 0.69 -6.42
N ILE A 337 -24.00 0.66 -5.81
CA ILE A 337 -22.82 0.00 -6.40
C ILE A 337 -23.11 -1.48 -6.64
N ASN A 338 -23.63 -2.19 -5.65
CA ASN A 338 -23.96 -3.61 -5.77
C ASN A 338 -25.03 -3.84 -6.85
N ALA A 339 -26.08 -3.02 -6.89
CA ALA A 339 -27.15 -3.12 -7.89
C ALA A 339 -26.65 -2.90 -9.33
N LEU A 340 -25.76 -1.92 -9.53
CA LEU A 340 -25.19 -1.59 -10.85
C LEU A 340 -24.18 -2.62 -11.35
N LEU A 341 -23.48 -3.31 -10.46
CA LEU A 341 -22.52 -4.35 -10.80
C LEU A 341 -23.14 -5.75 -10.93
N GLY A 342 -24.45 -5.89 -10.65
CA GLY A 342 -25.17 -7.16 -10.78
C GLY A 342 -24.84 -8.14 -9.65
N GLY A 343 -24.58 -7.61 -8.45
CA GLY A 343 -24.20 -8.32 -7.23
C GLY A 343 -25.26 -9.18 -6.64
#